data_ca80737448a7327ca997a7d3513e36ab
#
_entry.id   ca80737448a7327ca997a7d3513e36ab
#
_cell.length_a   1.000
_cell.length_b   1.000
_cell.length_c   1.000
_cell.angle_alpha   90.00
_cell.angle_beta   90.00
_cell.angle_gamma   90.00
#
_symmetry.space_group_name_H-M   'P 1'
#
loop_
_entity.id
_entity.type
_entity.pdbx_description
1 polymer ?
#
loop_
_entity_poly.entity_id
_entity_poly.type
_entity_poly.pdbx_seq_one_letter_code
_entity_poly.pdbx_strand_id
1 'polypeptide(L)'
;QVVTAKHDELLLKDGRVLKDTMSGLWNVSLGYSNENIKQSMMNQMVKLPYASNFSGYHSATTERYAEEICKRTKMNRVYFTNSGSAAVETAIKLTGKNIAICGKHSYHGSTILSANVSDQSINQFWNIKNILDVYKFNDLDTLKIACDIEDSFVIIEPVVGAGGVYEWHEDTWKILKEYQNKGGILILDETVTGFGKLGTMFAFEKYNIEPDM
;
A
#
# COMPACT_ATOMS: atom_id res chain seq x y z
N GLN A 1 12.51 25.58 4.07
CA GLN A 1 13.41 24.43 4.22
C GLN A 1 13.29 23.90 5.64
N VAL A 2 13.01 22.59 5.82
CA VAL A 2 13.00 21.92 7.13
C VAL A 2 14.44 21.64 7.52
N VAL A 3 14.80 21.97 8.77
CA VAL A 3 16.14 21.77 9.33
C VAL A 3 16.17 20.56 10.27
N THR A 4 15.13 20.40 11.10
CA THR A 4 14.99 19.27 12.01
C THR A 4 13.52 19.04 12.32
N ALA A 5 13.22 17.88 12.93
CA ALA A 5 11.88 17.52 13.35
C ALA A 5 11.88 16.81 14.71
N LYS A 6 10.85 17.04 15.52
CA LYS A 6 10.69 16.41 16.83
C LYS A 6 9.21 16.21 17.14
N HIS A 7 8.83 15.01 17.59
CA HIS A 7 7.43 14.62 17.79
C HIS A 7 6.60 14.82 16.52
N ASP A 8 5.69 15.80 16.49
CA ASP A 8 4.85 16.20 15.37
C ASP A 8 5.23 17.60 14.84
N GLU A 9 6.42 18.10 15.17
CA GLU A 9 6.84 19.46 14.83
C GLU A 9 8.03 19.45 13.86
N LEU A 10 7.99 20.39 12.91
CA LEU A 10 9.03 20.65 11.93
C LEU A 10 9.63 22.04 12.18
N LEU A 11 10.93 22.10 12.43
CA LEU A 11 11.66 23.38 12.53
C LEU A 11 12.15 23.81 11.15
N LEU A 12 11.78 24.99 10.74
CA LEU A 12 12.21 25.59 9.48
C LEU A 12 13.49 26.39 9.65
N LYS A 13 14.20 26.61 8.55
CA LYS A 13 15.45 27.40 8.50
C LYS A 13 15.27 28.85 8.97
N ASP A 14 14.09 29.42 8.82
CA ASP A 14 13.75 30.78 9.25
C ASP A 14 13.29 30.86 10.71
N GLY A 15 13.41 29.75 11.48
CA GLY A 15 13.07 29.66 12.90
C GLY A 15 11.59 29.35 13.17
N ARG A 16 10.72 29.27 12.18
CA ARG A 16 9.31 28.87 12.39
C ARG A 16 9.21 27.40 12.74
N VAL A 17 8.25 27.09 13.63
CA VAL A 17 7.86 25.73 13.96
C VAL A 17 6.49 25.46 13.34
N LEU A 18 6.38 24.40 12.58
CA LEU A 18 5.12 23.96 11.98
C LEU A 18 4.71 22.62 12.60
N LYS A 19 3.42 22.44 12.87
CA LYS A 19 2.86 21.12 13.17
C LYS A 19 2.65 20.33 11.90
N ASP A 20 3.19 19.10 11.88
CA ASP A 20 2.96 18.16 10.79
C ASP A 20 1.70 17.33 11.07
N THR A 21 0.59 17.75 10.49
CA THR A 21 -0.70 17.05 10.60
C THR A 21 -0.86 15.92 9.58
N MET A 22 0.14 15.71 8.72
CA MET A 22 0.15 14.66 7.69
C MET A 22 1.08 13.48 8.03
N SER A 23 1.72 13.52 9.21
CA SER A 23 2.66 12.48 9.66
C SER A 23 3.74 12.16 8.60
N GLY A 24 4.41 13.19 8.04
CA GLY A 24 5.41 13.02 6.99
C GLY A 24 4.86 12.33 5.75
N LEU A 25 3.70 12.74 5.29
CA LEU A 25 2.96 12.10 4.20
C LEU A 25 2.70 10.61 4.51
N TRP A 26 2.06 10.36 5.67
CA TRP A 26 1.69 9.03 6.22
C TRP A 26 2.85 8.11 6.63
N ASN A 27 4.12 8.58 6.64
CA ASN A 27 5.27 7.73 6.92
C ASN A 27 5.73 7.73 8.38
N VAL A 28 5.43 8.76 9.16
CA VAL A 28 5.93 8.92 10.54
C VAL A 28 4.80 8.85 11.57
N SER A 29 4.03 7.78 11.54
CA SER A 29 2.85 7.59 12.41
C SER A 29 3.16 7.63 13.92
N LEU A 30 4.41 7.36 14.33
CA LEU A 30 4.91 7.43 15.70
C LEU A 30 5.70 8.70 15.99
N GLY A 31 5.65 9.69 15.09
CA GLY A 31 6.38 10.94 15.19
C GLY A 31 7.87 10.82 14.84
N TYR A 32 8.52 11.97 14.72
CA TYR A 32 9.90 12.09 14.24
C TYR A 32 10.98 11.71 15.26
N SER A 33 10.65 11.59 16.55
CA SER A 33 11.62 11.44 17.63
C SER A 33 11.46 10.16 18.44
N ASN A 34 10.95 9.08 17.84
CA ASN A 34 10.88 7.79 18.52
C ASN A 34 12.27 7.19 18.70
N GLU A 35 12.78 7.24 19.92
CA GLU A 35 14.15 6.81 20.23
C GLU A 35 14.36 5.30 20.06
N ASN A 36 13.34 4.48 20.34
CA ASN A 36 13.44 3.03 20.13
C ASN A 36 13.67 2.66 18.66
N ILE A 37 12.97 3.35 17.75
CA ILE A 37 13.14 3.14 16.31
C ILE A 37 14.55 3.58 15.90
N LYS A 38 14.95 4.79 16.27
CA LYS A 38 16.30 5.32 15.95
C LYS A 38 17.39 4.41 16.43
N GLN A 39 17.33 3.98 17.70
CA GLN A 39 18.34 3.10 18.28
C GLN A 39 18.38 1.75 17.57
N SER A 40 17.22 1.18 17.23
CA SER A 40 17.17 -0.08 16.50
C SER A 40 17.79 0.02 15.12
N MET A 41 17.53 1.12 14.40
CA MET A 41 18.16 1.39 13.09
C MET A 41 19.68 1.55 13.23
N MET A 42 20.16 2.34 14.20
CA MET A 42 21.59 2.53 14.44
C MET A 42 22.28 1.21 14.78
N ASN A 43 21.71 0.41 15.66
CA ASN A 43 22.25 -0.91 16.04
C ASN A 43 22.35 -1.84 14.81
N GLN A 44 21.34 -1.85 13.96
CA GLN A 44 21.37 -2.66 12.74
C GLN A 44 22.42 -2.17 11.76
N MET A 45 22.57 -0.86 11.57
CA MET A 45 23.60 -0.28 10.71
C MET A 45 25.02 -0.61 11.19
N VAL A 46 25.26 -0.58 12.49
CA VAL A 46 26.56 -0.98 13.06
C VAL A 46 26.82 -2.47 12.87
N LYS A 47 25.78 -3.31 13.07
CA LYS A 47 25.92 -4.77 13.01
C LYS A 47 26.06 -5.27 11.58
N LEU A 48 25.19 -4.84 10.68
CA LEU A 48 25.13 -5.27 9.28
C LEU A 48 24.30 -4.26 8.47
N PRO A 49 24.95 -3.27 7.82
CA PRO A 49 24.23 -2.22 7.09
C PRO A 49 23.58 -2.73 5.80
N TYR A 50 24.15 -3.76 5.20
CA TYR A 50 23.67 -4.35 3.97
C TYR A 50 23.99 -5.85 3.92
N ALA A 51 23.04 -6.62 3.39
CA ALA A 51 23.27 -7.99 2.92
C ALA A 51 22.41 -8.23 1.67
N SER A 52 22.99 -8.86 0.66
CA SER A 52 22.23 -9.28 -0.52
C SER A 52 21.28 -10.43 -0.15
N ASN A 53 20.03 -10.33 -0.58
CA ASN A 53 19.07 -11.42 -0.45
C ASN A 53 18.96 -12.26 -1.74
N PHE A 54 19.87 -12.08 -2.69
CA PHE A 54 19.73 -12.63 -4.04
C PHE A 54 20.46 -13.96 -4.26
N SER A 55 21.62 -14.17 -3.65
CA SER A 55 22.49 -15.31 -3.97
C SER A 55 22.42 -16.45 -2.93
N GLY A 56 21.25 -16.73 -2.38
CA GLY A 56 21.08 -17.77 -1.35
C GLY A 56 21.49 -17.33 0.06
N TYR A 57 21.90 -16.08 0.23
CA TYR A 57 22.14 -15.45 1.51
C TYR A 57 21.02 -14.46 1.83
N HIS A 58 20.73 -14.26 3.09
CA HIS A 58 19.78 -13.28 3.56
C HIS A 58 20.15 -12.76 4.96
N SER A 59 19.66 -11.60 5.30
CA SER A 59 19.82 -11.05 6.63
C SER A 59 18.84 -11.72 7.60
N ALA A 60 19.32 -12.16 8.76
CA ALA A 60 18.45 -12.68 9.82
C ALA A 60 17.37 -11.67 10.28
N THR A 61 17.63 -10.35 10.11
CA THR A 61 16.63 -9.31 10.40
C THR A 61 15.52 -9.31 9.36
N THR A 62 15.86 -9.48 8.07
CA THR A 62 14.88 -9.58 6.98
C THR A 62 14.02 -10.83 7.14
N GLU A 63 14.64 -11.98 7.47
CA GLU A 63 13.91 -13.24 7.69
C GLU A 63 12.89 -13.12 8.82
N ARG A 64 13.32 -12.69 10.01
CA ARG A 64 12.42 -12.48 11.15
C ARG A 64 11.28 -11.50 10.83
N TYR A 65 11.56 -10.46 10.07
CA TYR A 65 10.54 -9.49 9.67
C TYR A 65 9.54 -10.13 8.71
N ALA A 66 9.98 -10.92 7.74
CA ALA A 66 9.11 -11.67 6.84
C ALA A 66 8.21 -12.64 7.61
N GLU A 67 8.77 -13.41 8.56
CA GLU A 67 8.01 -14.31 9.43
C GLU A 67 6.92 -13.58 10.22
N GLU A 68 7.27 -12.42 10.81
CA GLU A 68 6.32 -11.63 11.60
C GLU A 68 5.18 -11.07 10.71
N ILE A 69 5.48 -10.61 9.50
CA ILE A 69 4.46 -10.17 8.55
C ILE A 69 3.58 -11.34 8.13
N CYS A 70 4.14 -12.48 7.73
CA CYS A 70 3.37 -13.67 7.37
C CYS A 70 2.43 -14.11 8.51
N LYS A 71 2.93 -14.11 9.74
CA LYS A 71 2.12 -14.47 10.92
C LYS A 71 0.94 -13.53 11.13
N ARG A 72 1.13 -12.22 10.94
CA ARG A 72 0.09 -11.20 11.13
C ARG A 72 -0.91 -11.17 9.99
N THR A 73 -0.45 -11.34 8.78
CA THR A 73 -1.30 -11.30 7.57
C THR A 73 -1.91 -12.64 7.23
N LYS A 74 -1.45 -13.74 7.85
CA LYS A 74 -1.75 -15.13 7.47
C LYS A 74 -1.33 -15.50 6.04
N MET A 75 -0.50 -14.65 5.42
CA MET A 75 0.08 -14.91 4.10
C MET A 75 1.24 -15.90 4.21
N ASN A 76 1.51 -16.61 3.13
CA ASN A 76 2.58 -17.62 3.11
C ASN A 76 3.96 -17.06 2.79
N ARG A 77 4.02 -15.88 2.17
CA ARG A 77 5.28 -15.27 1.69
C ARG A 77 5.22 -13.76 1.74
N VAL A 78 6.41 -13.15 1.85
CA VAL A 78 6.61 -11.70 1.73
C VAL A 78 7.64 -11.44 0.64
N TYR A 79 7.37 -10.46 -0.19
CA TYR A 79 8.30 -9.95 -1.18
C TYR A 79 8.62 -8.48 -0.85
N PHE A 80 9.88 -8.20 -0.51
CA PHE A 80 10.33 -6.86 -0.17
C PHE A 80 10.69 -6.06 -1.41
N THR A 81 10.21 -4.83 -1.46
CA THR A 81 10.50 -3.86 -2.51
C THR A 81 11.03 -2.55 -1.91
N ASN A 82 11.49 -1.66 -2.75
CA ASN A 82 12.04 -0.36 -2.33
C ASN A 82 11.00 0.77 -2.32
N SER A 83 9.77 0.52 -2.71
CA SER A 83 8.68 1.51 -2.69
C SER A 83 7.31 0.84 -2.78
N GLY A 84 6.24 1.57 -2.35
CA GLY A 84 4.87 1.14 -2.55
C GLY A 84 4.51 0.92 -4.03
N SER A 85 4.96 1.83 -4.91
CA SER A 85 4.77 1.66 -6.36
C SER A 85 5.36 0.34 -6.89
N ALA A 86 6.56 -0.03 -6.43
CA ALA A 86 7.19 -1.30 -6.81
C ALA A 86 6.49 -2.51 -6.20
N ALA A 87 5.92 -2.37 -5.00
CA ALA A 87 5.12 -3.42 -4.37
C ALA A 87 3.83 -3.68 -5.18
N VAL A 88 3.10 -2.64 -5.52
CA VAL A 88 1.90 -2.72 -6.38
C VAL A 88 2.24 -3.28 -7.76
N GLU A 89 3.29 -2.79 -8.39
CA GLU A 89 3.80 -3.31 -9.67
C GLU A 89 4.06 -4.82 -9.62
N THR A 90 4.65 -5.28 -8.51
CA THR A 90 4.94 -6.71 -8.29
C THR A 90 3.67 -7.50 -8.06
N ALA A 91 2.75 -7.01 -7.23
CA ALA A 91 1.47 -7.65 -6.97
C ALA A 91 0.67 -7.83 -8.28
N ILE A 92 0.58 -6.79 -9.09
CA ILE A 92 -0.10 -6.86 -10.41
C ILE A 92 0.55 -7.94 -11.29
N LYS A 93 1.87 -7.96 -11.39
CA LYS A 93 2.58 -8.99 -12.18
C LYS A 93 2.30 -10.41 -11.70
N LEU A 94 2.19 -10.61 -10.38
CA LEU A 94 1.90 -11.92 -9.80
C LEU A 94 0.49 -12.43 -10.11
N THR A 95 -0.47 -11.55 -10.42
CA THR A 95 -1.80 -11.99 -10.86
C THR A 95 -1.77 -12.74 -12.19
N GLY A 96 -0.82 -12.42 -13.07
CA GLY A 96 -0.76 -12.92 -14.45
C GLY A 96 -1.89 -12.42 -15.34
N LYS A 97 -2.68 -11.44 -14.90
CA LYS A 97 -3.89 -10.93 -15.57
C LYS A 97 -3.66 -9.56 -16.18
N ASN A 98 -4.41 -9.24 -17.23
CA ASN A 98 -4.32 -7.97 -17.95
C ASN A 98 -5.52 -7.04 -17.70
N ILE A 99 -6.58 -7.52 -17.04
CA ILE A 99 -7.79 -6.75 -16.75
C ILE A 99 -7.79 -6.35 -15.28
N ALA A 100 -7.76 -5.06 -15.02
CA ALA A 100 -7.73 -4.48 -13.69
C ALA A 100 -9.06 -3.78 -13.36
N ILE A 101 -9.54 -3.97 -12.15
CA ILE A 101 -10.69 -3.25 -11.57
C ILE A 101 -10.16 -2.42 -10.40
N CYS A 102 -10.36 -1.11 -10.42
CA CYS A 102 -9.88 -0.22 -9.35
C CYS A 102 -10.85 0.94 -9.08
N GLY A 103 -10.70 1.57 -7.93
CA GLY A 103 -11.49 2.76 -7.57
C GLY A 103 -11.15 3.97 -8.46
N LYS A 104 -12.15 4.80 -8.76
CA LYS A 104 -12.01 5.94 -9.68
C LYS A 104 -10.95 6.97 -9.25
N HIS A 105 -10.80 7.20 -7.96
CA HIS A 105 -9.87 8.19 -7.39
C HIS A 105 -8.72 7.56 -6.63
N SER A 106 -8.46 6.26 -6.85
CA SER A 106 -7.38 5.54 -6.18
C SER A 106 -6.00 6.00 -6.63
N TYR A 107 -5.03 5.91 -5.73
CA TYR A 107 -3.63 6.13 -6.01
C TYR A 107 -2.81 4.90 -5.59
N HIS A 108 -2.27 4.20 -6.55
CA HIS A 108 -1.49 2.97 -6.33
C HIS A 108 -0.01 3.10 -6.69
N GLY A 109 0.44 4.31 -7.02
CA GLY A 109 1.82 4.58 -7.36
C GLY A 109 2.03 5.17 -8.74
N SER A 110 3.30 5.31 -9.14
CA SER A 110 3.73 6.02 -10.34
C SER A 110 4.69 5.21 -11.24
N THR A 111 4.89 3.91 -11.00
CA THR A 111 5.51 3.01 -11.96
C THR A 111 4.49 2.60 -13.03
N ILE A 112 4.90 1.90 -14.07
CA ILE A 112 4.06 1.71 -15.27
C ILE A 112 2.71 1.07 -14.92
N LEU A 113 2.67 -0.11 -14.29
CA LEU A 113 1.42 -0.80 -13.98
C LEU A 113 0.68 -0.15 -12.81
N SER A 114 1.39 0.32 -11.78
CA SER A 114 0.77 1.00 -10.65
C SER A 114 0.10 2.33 -11.06
N ALA A 115 0.66 3.04 -12.03
CA ALA A 115 0.06 4.25 -12.59
C ALA A 115 -1.17 3.93 -13.45
N ASN A 116 -1.19 2.80 -14.16
CA ASN A 116 -2.37 2.38 -14.94
C ASN A 116 -3.61 2.18 -14.07
N VAL A 117 -3.44 1.63 -12.87
CA VAL A 117 -4.53 1.42 -11.91
C VAL A 117 -4.80 2.61 -10.98
N SER A 118 -4.00 3.68 -11.07
CA SER A 118 -4.20 4.95 -10.36
C SER A 118 -5.18 5.87 -11.10
N ASP A 119 -5.49 7.03 -10.51
CA ASP A 119 -6.30 8.06 -11.18
C ASP A 119 -5.69 8.47 -12.53
N GLN A 120 -6.53 8.72 -13.53
CA GLN A 120 -6.08 9.04 -14.89
C GLN A 120 -5.20 10.29 -14.99
N SER A 121 -5.33 11.23 -14.06
CA SER A 121 -4.51 12.43 -14.02
C SER A 121 -3.02 12.12 -13.92
N ILE A 122 -2.67 11.03 -13.25
CA ILE A 122 -1.28 10.56 -13.09
C ILE A 122 -0.73 10.03 -14.41
N ASN A 123 -1.50 9.21 -15.12
CA ASN A 123 -1.12 8.70 -16.43
C ASN A 123 -0.91 9.82 -17.45
N GLN A 124 -1.80 10.82 -17.45
CA GLN A 124 -1.68 11.99 -18.32
C GLN A 124 -0.45 12.84 -18.01
N PHE A 125 -0.17 13.07 -16.72
CA PHE A 125 0.99 13.84 -16.29
C PHE A 125 2.32 13.20 -16.74
N TRP A 126 2.45 11.87 -16.62
CA TRP A 126 3.65 11.15 -16.97
C TRP A 126 3.66 10.60 -18.42
N ASN A 127 2.60 10.85 -19.20
CA ASN A 127 2.42 10.28 -20.56
C ASN A 127 2.60 8.76 -20.59
N ILE A 128 2.08 8.06 -19.58
CA ILE A 128 2.16 6.61 -19.45
C ILE A 128 1.08 5.98 -20.34
N LYS A 129 1.49 5.04 -21.20
CA LYS A 129 0.55 4.24 -22.01
C LYS A 129 -0.16 3.25 -21.11
N ASN A 130 -1.46 3.07 -21.34
CA ASN A 130 -2.21 1.98 -20.73
C ASN A 130 -1.70 0.65 -21.28
N ILE A 131 -1.26 -0.22 -20.37
CA ILE A 131 -0.84 -1.60 -20.66
C ILE A 131 -1.95 -2.56 -20.22
N LEU A 132 -2.69 -2.18 -19.17
CA LEU A 132 -3.81 -2.93 -18.65
C LEU A 132 -5.13 -2.39 -19.22
N ASP A 133 -6.10 -3.27 -19.39
CA ASP A 133 -7.50 -2.89 -19.58
C ASP A 133 -8.09 -2.55 -18.20
N VAL A 134 -8.36 -1.27 -17.95
CA VAL A 134 -8.70 -0.77 -16.61
C VAL A 134 -10.17 -0.36 -16.55
N TYR A 135 -10.91 -1.01 -15.66
CA TYR A 135 -12.29 -0.69 -15.30
C TYR A 135 -12.34 0.04 -13.96
N LYS A 136 -12.88 1.24 -13.94
CA LYS A 136 -12.95 2.08 -12.73
C LYS A 136 -14.35 2.13 -12.17
N PHE A 137 -14.51 1.77 -10.90
CA PHE A 137 -15.78 1.90 -10.19
C PHE A 137 -15.78 3.13 -9.26
N ASN A 138 -16.96 3.69 -9.02
CA ASN A 138 -17.16 4.82 -8.09
C ASN A 138 -18.35 4.58 -7.13
N ASP A 139 -19.13 3.54 -7.35
CA ASP A 139 -20.26 3.15 -6.53
C ASP A 139 -20.45 1.62 -6.55
N LEU A 140 -21.43 1.13 -5.79
CA LEU A 140 -21.68 -0.31 -5.65
C LEU A 140 -22.17 -0.96 -6.95
N ASP A 141 -22.93 -0.24 -7.77
CA ASP A 141 -23.48 -0.80 -8.99
C ASP A 141 -22.41 -0.98 -10.06
N THR A 142 -21.55 0.02 -10.24
CA THR A 142 -20.39 -0.08 -11.13
C THR A 142 -19.36 -1.11 -10.64
N LEU A 143 -19.19 -1.28 -9.33
CA LEU A 143 -18.35 -2.34 -8.78
C LEU A 143 -18.92 -3.74 -9.10
N LYS A 144 -20.23 -3.96 -8.89
CA LYS A 144 -20.87 -5.24 -9.20
C LYS A 144 -20.68 -5.62 -10.67
N ILE A 145 -20.96 -4.67 -11.57
CA ILE A 145 -20.79 -4.88 -13.02
C ILE A 145 -19.32 -5.23 -13.34
N ALA A 146 -18.37 -4.52 -12.75
CA ALA A 146 -16.95 -4.78 -12.99
C ALA A 146 -16.51 -6.15 -12.43
N CYS A 147 -17.04 -6.58 -11.29
CA CYS A 147 -16.74 -7.89 -10.69
C CYS A 147 -17.31 -9.09 -11.46
N ASP A 148 -18.15 -8.89 -12.47
CA ASP A 148 -18.59 -9.95 -13.38
C ASP A 148 -17.66 -10.12 -14.61
N ILE A 149 -16.62 -9.29 -14.73
CA ILE A 149 -15.61 -9.41 -15.79
C ILE A 149 -14.69 -10.58 -15.47
N GLU A 150 -14.70 -11.59 -16.31
CA GLU A 150 -13.83 -12.77 -16.18
C GLU A 150 -12.36 -12.40 -16.39
N ASP A 151 -11.47 -13.22 -15.85
CA ASP A 151 -10.00 -13.09 -15.96
C ASP A 151 -9.46 -11.72 -15.52
N SER A 152 -10.13 -11.10 -14.54
CA SER A 152 -9.76 -9.82 -13.96
C SER A 152 -9.15 -9.96 -12.57
N PHE A 153 -8.54 -8.87 -12.06
CA PHE A 153 -8.20 -8.69 -10.65
C PHE A 153 -8.74 -7.35 -10.15
N VAL A 154 -9.03 -7.28 -8.85
CA VAL A 154 -9.37 -6.03 -8.17
C VAL A 154 -8.17 -5.55 -7.37
N ILE A 155 -7.87 -4.24 -7.47
CA ILE A 155 -6.97 -3.55 -6.56
C ILE A 155 -7.70 -2.38 -5.92
N ILE A 156 -7.63 -2.28 -4.58
CA ILE A 156 -8.37 -1.28 -3.81
C ILE A 156 -7.57 -0.83 -2.57
N GLU A 157 -7.60 0.47 -2.29
CA GLU A 157 -7.18 1.01 -1.00
C GLU A 157 -8.31 0.81 0.02
N PRO A 158 -8.09 0.25 1.23
CA PRO A 158 -9.15 0.11 2.23
C PRO A 158 -9.80 1.42 2.64
N VAL A 159 -9.00 2.47 2.73
CA VAL A 159 -9.42 3.87 2.78
C VAL A 159 -8.68 4.59 1.68
N VAL A 160 -9.41 5.25 0.81
CA VAL A 160 -8.80 6.03 -0.27
C VAL A 160 -8.01 7.18 0.36
N GLY A 161 -6.70 7.21 0.14
CA GLY A 161 -5.81 8.21 0.74
C GLY A 161 -5.73 9.47 -0.10
N ALA A 162 -4.89 9.46 -1.12
CA ALA A 162 -4.63 10.63 -1.97
C ALA A 162 -5.86 11.14 -2.73
N GLY A 163 -6.83 10.27 -2.98
CA GLY A 163 -8.06 10.58 -3.72
C GLY A 163 -9.15 11.31 -2.92
N GLY A 164 -8.92 11.66 -1.64
CA GLY A 164 -9.86 12.48 -0.89
C GLY A 164 -10.18 12.04 0.54
N VAL A 165 -9.52 11.02 1.04
CA VAL A 165 -9.66 10.47 2.40
C VAL A 165 -11.11 10.08 2.72
N TYR A 166 -11.56 8.98 2.13
CA TYR A 166 -12.89 8.44 2.39
C TYR A 166 -12.87 6.91 2.49
N GLU A 167 -13.80 6.37 3.26
CA GLU A 167 -14.06 4.93 3.36
C GLU A 167 -15.09 4.50 2.30
N TRP A 168 -14.97 3.27 1.83
CA TRP A 168 -15.96 2.66 0.96
C TRP A 168 -17.22 2.28 1.73
N HIS A 169 -18.35 2.17 1.04
CA HIS A 169 -19.57 1.62 1.63
C HIS A 169 -19.34 0.18 2.14
N GLU A 170 -19.97 -0.20 3.25
CA GLU A 170 -19.77 -1.52 3.86
C GLU A 170 -20.06 -2.70 2.92
N ASP A 171 -21.02 -2.54 2.00
CA ASP A 171 -21.36 -3.58 1.02
C ASP A 171 -20.26 -3.80 -0.02
N THR A 172 -19.31 -2.87 -0.20
CA THR A 172 -18.14 -3.06 -1.05
C THR A 172 -17.39 -4.34 -0.67
N TRP A 173 -17.19 -4.56 0.62
CA TRP A 173 -16.47 -5.72 1.14
C TRP A 173 -17.22 -7.03 0.93
N LYS A 174 -18.56 -7.00 0.94
CA LYS A 174 -19.41 -8.18 0.62
C LYS A 174 -19.27 -8.54 -0.86
N ILE A 175 -19.35 -7.55 -1.75
CA ILE A 175 -19.20 -7.75 -3.20
C ILE A 175 -17.81 -8.33 -3.50
N LEU A 176 -16.75 -7.81 -2.87
CA LEU A 176 -15.39 -8.31 -3.08
C LEU A 176 -15.19 -9.73 -2.58
N LYS A 177 -15.82 -10.11 -1.47
CA LYS A 177 -15.85 -11.53 -1.02
C LYS A 177 -16.54 -12.44 -2.03
N GLU A 178 -17.68 -12.01 -2.55
CA GLU A 178 -18.39 -12.77 -3.60
C GLU A 178 -17.53 -12.91 -4.86
N TYR A 179 -16.82 -11.86 -5.24
CA TYR A 179 -15.86 -11.87 -6.35
C TYR A 179 -14.74 -12.89 -6.14
N GLN A 180 -14.11 -12.90 -4.95
CA GLN A 180 -13.09 -13.91 -4.60
C GLN A 180 -13.65 -15.34 -4.60
N ASN A 181 -14.88 -15.54 -4.09
CA ASN A 181 -15.55 -16.85 -4.13
C ASN A 181 -15.79 -17.38 -5.55
N LYS A 182 -15.87 -16.50 -6.54
CA LYS A 182 -15.94 -16.84 -7.97
C LYS A 182 -14.55 -17.07 -8.60
N GLY A 183 -13.46 -16.98 -7.84
CA GLY A 183 -12.07 -17.13 -8.30
C GLY A 183 -11.40 -15.83 -8.73
N GLY A 184 -11.98 -14.69 -8.38
CA GLY A 184 -11.37 -13.37 -8.58
C GLY A 184 -10.18 -13.17 -7.64
N ILE A 185 -9.20 -12.37 -8.05
CA ILE A 185 -8.01 -12.02 -7.25
C ILE A 185 -8.19 -10.63 -6.65
N LEU A 186 -8.03 -10.51 -5.34
CA LEU A 186 -8.11 -9.24 -4.61
C LEU A 186 -6.74 -8.82 -4.09
N ILE A 187 -6.28 -7.65 -4.54
CA ILE A 187 -5.11 -6.94 -4.00
C ILE A 187 -5.61 -5.82 -3.10
N LEU A 188 -5.19 -5.82 -1.83
CA LEU A 188 -5.42 -4.71 -0.89
C LEU A 188 -4.17 -3.85 -0.79
N ASP A 189 -4.27 -2.62 -1.29
CA ASP A 189 -3.20 -1.64 -1.15
C ASP A 189 -3.26 -0.97 0.22
N GLU A 190 -2.51 -1.53 1.15
CA GLU A 190 -2.37 -1.02 2.52
C GLU A 190 -1.15 -0.11 2.73
N THR A 191 -0.61 0.46 1.66
CA THR A 191 0.56 1.37 1.73
C THR A 191 0.31 2.53 2.71
N VAL A 192 -0.91 3.04 2.74
CA VAL A 192 -1.32 4.11 3.68
C VAL A 192 -1.97 3.55 4.94
N THR A 193 -2.83 2.54 4.82
CA THR A 193 -3.71 2.07 5.90
C THR A 193 -3.08 1.10 6.87
N GLY A 194 -2.01 0.41 6.46
CA GLY A 194 -1.34 -0.60 7.25
C GLY A 194 -0.60 -0.06 8.49
N PHE A 195 -0.12 -0.98 9.30
CA PHE A 195 0.69 -0.73 10.51
C PHE A 195 0.01 0.15 11.55
N GLY A 196 -1.27 -0.10 11.82
CA GLY A 196 -1.98 0.45 12.96
C GLY A 196 -2.78 1.73 12.71
N LYS A 197 -2.77 2.28 11.49
CA LYS A 197 -3.43 3.56 11.19
C LYS A 197 -4.94 3.56 11.45
N LEU A 198 -5.61 2.44 11.24
CA LEU A 198 -7.06 2.32 11.42
C LEU A 198 -7.46 1.64 12.74
N GLY A 199 -6.51 1.45 13.67
CA GLY A 199 -6.74 0.82 14.97
C GLY A 199 -6.53 -0.69 14.99
N THR A 200 -6.42 -1.34 13.84
CA THR A 200 -5.95 -2.72 13.65
C THR A 200 -4.56 -2.70 13.02
N MET A 201 -3.80 -3.79 13.08
CA MET A 201 -2.47 -3.84 12.47
C MET A 201 -2.55 -3.64 10.96
N PHE A 202 -3.53 -4.28 10.32
CA PHE A 202 -3.87 -4.08 8.92
C PHE A 202 -5.36 -3.80 8.77
N ALA A 203 -5.74 -3.07 7.72
CA ALA A 203 -7.11 -2.69 7.46
C ALA A 203 -8.01 -3.87 7.08
N PHE A 204 -7.46 -4.93 6.48
CA PHE A 204 -8.22 -6.13 6.17
C PHE A 204 -8.88 -6.75 7.42
N GLU A 205 -8.25 -6.60 8.60
CA GLU A 205 -8.81 -7.05 9.88
C GLU A 205 -10.08 -6.24 10.26
N LYS A 206 -10.03 -4.90 10.07
CA LYS A 206 -11.17 -4.00 10.34
C LYS A 206 -12.38 -4.34 9.47
N TYR A 207 -12.14 -4.62 8.20
CA TYR A 207 -13.21 -4.90 7.22
C TYR A 207 -13.54 -6.39 7.11
N ASN A 208 -12.86 -7.23 7.90
CA ASN A 208 -13.04 -8.69 7.89
C ASN A 208 -13.02 -9.27 6.48
N ILE A 209 -12.02 -8.90 5.68
CA ILE A 209 -11.76 -9.41 4.33
C ILE A 209 -10.38 -10.06 4.31
N GLU A 210 -10.22 -11.14 3.57
CA GLU A 210 -8.92 -11.83 3.42
C GLU A 210 -8.44 -11.61 1.98
N PRO A 211 -7.50 -10.68 1.73
CA PRO A 211 -6.99 -10.43 0.39
C PRO A 211 -6.07 -11.57 -0.07
N ASP A 212 -5.89 -11.70 -1.38
CA ASP A 212 -4.93 -12.63 -1.96
C ASP A 212 -3.49 -12.08 -1.92
N MET A 213 -3.38 -10.73 -1.94
CA MET A 213 -2.11 -10.00 -1.84
C MET A 213 -2.31 -8.65 -1.14
#